data_58f651b0e7cddd8c87ed3e1e64fb067f
#
_entry.id   58f651b0e7cddd8c87ed3e1e64fb067f
#
_cell.length_a   1.000
_cell.length_b   1.000
_cell.length_c   1.000
_cell.angle_alpha   90.00
_cell.angle_beta   90.00
_cell.angle_gamma   90.00
#
_symmetry.space_group_name_H-M   'P 1'
#
loop_
_entity.id
_entity.type
_entity.pdbx_description
1 polymer ?
#
loop_
_entity_poly.entity_id
_entity_poly.type
_entity_poly.pdbx_seq_one_letter_code
_entity_poly.pdbx_strand_id
1 'polypeptide(L)'
;MNYNMIRLWTGCVTDDEFYDYCDKYGIMVWNDFWLYVAYNAVAQPEAFKANALDKVRRLRNHPSIAIWCGANETRPAPELDNYLREMIAREDNNDRMYKSCSNQDGLSGSGWWGNQPPRHHFETSGSNLAFSKPAYPYGIDHGYGMRTEIGTATFPTFESVKEFIPQKDWWPLPTDEQLKNDDDNVWNKHFFGKEASNANPINYKNSVNTQYGESSGLEEFCEKAQMLNLEVMKGMYEAWNDKMWNDAAGLLIWMSHPAYPSFVWQTYDY
;
A
#
# COMPACT_ATOMS: atom_id res chain seq x y z
N MET A 1 -10.29 2.88 -14.41
CA MET A 1 -9.06 2.08 -14.22
C MET A 1 -9.35 0.63 -13.85
N ASN A 2 -10.57 0.24 -13.75
CA ASN A 2 -11.00 -1.14 -13.50
C ASN A 2 -10.57 -1.75 -12.17
N TYR A 3 -10.26 -0.94 -11.16
CA TYR A 3 -10.15 -1.44 -9.80
C TYR A 3 -11.53 -1.86 -9.29
N ASN A 4 -11.57 -2.95 -8.56
CA ASN A 4 -12.80 -3.52 -8.01
C ASN A 4 -12.78 -3.65 -6.49
N MET A 5 -11.68 -3.25 -5.83
CA MET A 5 -11.58 -3.23 -4.37
C MET A 5 -10.74 -2.03 -3.91
N ILE A 6 -11.15 -1.42 -2.81
CA ILE A 6 -10.42 -0.36 -2.10
C ILE A 6 -10.19 -0.80 -0.66
N ARG A 7 -8.97 -0.70 -0.17
CA ARG A 7 -8.66 -0.88 1.25
C ARG A 7 -8.56 0.47 1.94
N LEU A 8 -9.32 0.62 3.00
CA LEU A 8 -9.25 1.77 3.91
C LEU A 8 -8.21 1.46 5.00
N TRP A 9 -6.96 1.69 4.65
CA TRP A 9 -5.81 1.37 5.49
C TRP A 9 -5.87 2.05 6.85
N THR A 10 -5.54 1.29 7.90
CA THR A 10 -5.56 1.70 9.32
C THR A 10 -6.83 2.41 9.76
N GLY A 11 -7.97 2.01 9.18
CA GLY A 11 -9.28 2.47 9.62
C GLY A 11 -9.63 3.88 9.19
N CYS A 12 -9.16 4.31 8.04
CA CYS A 12 -9.58 5.57 7.43
C CYS A 12 -11.11 5.72 7.54
N VAL A 13 -11.56 6.83 8.11
CA VAL A 13 -13.00 7.12 8.23
C VAL A 13 -13.37 8.04 7.09
N THR A 14 -14.22 7.55 6.21
CA THR A 14 -14.74 8.29 5.07
C THR A 14 -16.17 8.75 5.31
N ASP A 15 -16.64 9.66 4.49
CA ASP A 15 -18.03 10.07 4.46
C ASP A 15 -18.94 8.93 3.98
N ASP A 16 -20.24 9.00 4.29
CA ASP A 16 -21.20 7.96 3.89
C ASP A 16 -21.31 7.85 2.37
N GLU A 17 -21.16 8.96 1.65
CA GLU A 17 -21.17 9.03 0.20
C GLU A 17 -20.07 8.13 -0.45
N PHE A 18 -18.93 7.94 0.21
CA PHE A 18 -17.91 7.01 -0.28
C PHE A 18 -18.47 5.59 -0.38
N TYR A 19 -19.18 5.14 0.66
CA TYR A 19 -19.77 3.80 0.67
C TYR A 19 -20.96 3.70 -0.29
N ASP A 20 -21.78 4.75 -0.40
CA ASP A 20 -22.88 4.82 -1.37
C ASP A 20 -22.37 4.69 -2.82
N TYR A 21 -21.25 5.33 -3.14
CA TYR A 21 -20.59 5.17 -4.44
C TYR A 21 -20.00 3.78 -4.63
N CYS A 22 -19.38 3.20 -3.62
CA CYS A 22 -18.86 1.85 -3.69
C CYS A 22 -20.00 0.84 -3.92
N ASP A 23 -21.12 0.99 -3.22
CA ASP A 23 -22.33 0.18 -3.40
C ASP A 23 -22.88 0.31 -4.84
N LYS A 24 -23.00 1.55 -5.31
CA LYS A 24 -23.54 1.86 -6.64
C LYS A 24 -22.69 1.31 -7.77
N TYR A 25 -21.38 1.35 -7.65
CA TYR A 25 -20.44 0.98 -8.70
C TYR A 25 -19.85 -0.43 -8.53
N GLY A 26 -20.25 -1.15 -7.49
CA GLY A 26 -19.77 -2.51 -7.24
C GLY A 26 -18.28 -2.57 -6.82
N ILE A 27 -17.80 -1.57 -6.09
CA ILE A 27 -16.44 -1.54 -5.57
C ILE A 27 -16.43 -2.16 -4.18
N MET A 28 -15.73 -3.25 -4.01
CA MET A 28 -15.56 -3.87 -2.68
C MET A 28 -14.72 -3.00 -1.77
N VAL A 29 -15.05 -2.98 -0.48
CA VAL A 29 -14.32 -2.24 0.55
C VAL A 29 -13.74 -3.21 1.56
N TRP A 30 -12.42 -3.16 1.71
CA TRP A 30 -11.69 -3.75 2.83
C TRP A 30 -11.54 -2.68 3.91
N ASN A 31 -12.13 -2.88 5.07
CA ASN A 31 -12.23 -1.88 6.11
C ASN A 31 -11.38 -2.26 7.33
N ASP A 32 -10.24 -1.57 7.54
CA ASP A 32 -9.40 -1.76 8.73
C ASP A 32 -10.01 -1.07 9.96
N PHE A 33 -9.67 -1.58 11.16
CA PHE A 33 -9.72 -0.81 12.39
C PHE A 33 -8.42 -0.02 12.59
N TRP A 34 -8.36 0.87 13.62
CA TRP A 34 -7.32 1.91 13.78
C TRP A 34 -6.03 1.39 14.42
N LEU A 35 -5.54 0.23 14.00
CA LEU A 35 -4.31 -0.36 14.50
C LEU A 35 -3.32 -0.64 13.37
N TYR A 36 -2.04 -0.39 13.63
CA TYR A 36 -1.01 -0.68 12.65
C TYR A 36 0.24 -1.29 13.32
N VAL A 37 1.22 -1.72 12.53
CA VAL A 37 2.36 -2.57 12.92
C VAL A 37 3.04 -2.25 14.26
N ALA A 38 3.11 -0.98 14.65
CA ALA A 38 3.73 -0.56 15.91
C ALA A 38 2.76 -0.48 17.10
N TYR A 39 1.44 -0.59 16.85
CA TYR A 39 0.42 -0.33 17.86
C TYR A 39 -0.68 -1.40 17.80
N ASN A 40 -0.50 -2.47 18.54
CA ASN A 40 -1.48 -3.55 18.68
C ASN A 40 -2.32 -3.46 19.97
N ALA A 41 -1.95 -2.56 20.87
CA ALA A 41 -2.66 -2.25 22.10
C ALA A 41 -3.04 -0.77 22.13
N VAL A 42 -4.14 -0.45 22.77
CA VAL A 42 -4.67 0.91 22.87
C VAL A 42 -4.68 1.40 24.32
N ALA A 43 -4.42 2.67 24.52
CA ALA A 43 -4.41 3.28 25.84
C ALA A 43 -5.80 3.31 26.51
N GLN A 44 -6.86 3.37 25.71
CA GLN A 44 -8.26 3.42 26.17
C GLN A 44 -9.08 2.34 25.47
N PRO A 45 -8.99 1.06 25.88
CA PRO A 45 -9.65 -0.05 25.21
C PRO A 45 -11.17 0.09 25.13
N GLU A 46 -11.82 0.59 26.16
CA GLU A 46 -13.28 0.74 26.17
C GLU A 46 -13.78 1.81 25.19
N ALA A 47 -13.05 2.92 25.05
CA ALA A 47 -13.35 3.92 24.04
C ALA A 47 -13.15 3.37 22.63
N PHE A 48 -12.07 2.60 22.41
CA PHE A 48 -11.83 1.93 21.15
C PHE A 48 -12.95 0.94 20.81
N LYS A 49 -13.36 0.10 21.77
CA LYS A 49 -14.45 -0.86 21.60
C LYS A 49 -15.77 -0.17 21.24
N ALA A 50 -16.09 0.94 21.92
CA ALA A 50 -17.29 1.73 21.62
C ALA A 50 -17.27 2.30 20.20
N ASN A 51 -16.14 2.89 19.79
CA ASN A 51 -15.98 3.41 18.43
C ASN A 51 -16.03 2.30 17.37
N ALA A 52 -15.44 1.14 17.64
CA ALA A 52 -15.48 0.00 16.74
C ALA A 52 -16.91 -0.53 16.55
N LEU A 53 -17.67 -0.60 17.63
CA LEU A 53 -19.08 -0.99 17.60
C LEU A 53 -19.90 0.00 16.77
N ASP A 54 -19.72 1.30 17.00
CA ASP A 54 -20.40 2.35 16.26
C ASP A 54 -20.08 2.28 14.76
N LYS A 55 -18.81 2.14 14.42
CA LYS A 55 -18.35 1.96 13.03
C LYS A 55 -19.05 0.79 12.33
N VAL A 56 -19.10 -0.38 12.98
CA VAL A 56 -19.75 -1.55 12.39
C VAL A 56 -21.25 -1.31 12.23
N ARG A 57 -21.93 -0.77 13.23
CA ARG A 57 -23.37 -0.48 13.17
C ARG A 57 -23.73 0.54 12.09
N ARG A 58 -22.91 1.57 11.92
CA ARG A 58 -23.08 2.57 10.87
C ARG A 58 -22.94 1.96 9.49
N LEU A 59 -21.96 1.08 9.28
CA LEU A 59 -21.53 0.68 7.96
C LEU A 59 -22.03 -0.70 7.50
N ARG A 60 -22.49 -1.57 8.40
CA ARG A 60 -22.85 -2.96 8.10
C ARG A 60 -23.95 -3.15 7.03
N ASN A 61 -24.73 -2.10 6.74
CA ASN A 61 -25.76 -2.16 5.72
C ASN A 61 -25.24 -1.86 4.29
N HIS A 62 -23.97 -1.50 4.14
CA HIS A 62 -23.37 -1.28 2.83
C HIS A 62 -22.91 -2.62 2.23
N PRO A 63 -23.51 -3.07 1.11
CA PRO A 63 -23.13 -4.31 0.47
C PRO A 63 -21.71 -4.31 -0.10
N SER A 64 -21.12 -3.15 -0.33
CA SER A 64 -19.74 -3.01 -0.77
C SER A 64 -18.70 -3.51 0.25
N ILE A 65 -19.01 -3.48 1.56
CA ILE A 65 -18.06 -3.93 2.56
C ILE A 65 -17.88 -5.44 2.43
N ALA A 66 -16.66 -5.87 2.14
CA ALA A 66 -16.31 -7.26 1.95
C ALA A 66 -15.57 -7.86 3.16
N ILE A 67 -14.72 -7.09 3.81
CA ILE A 67 -13.83 -7.55 4.89
C ILE A 67 -13.71 -6.51 5.98
N TRP A 68 -13.75 -6.97 7.23
CA TRP A 68 -13.32 -6.25 8.41
C TRP A 68 -11.92 -6.72 8.82
N CYS A 69 -10.97 -5.81 9.05
CA CYS A 69 -9.61 -6.16 9.42
C CYS A 69 -9.20 -5.51 10.75
N GLY A 70 -8.74 -6.31 11.69
CA GLY A 70 -8.42 -5.87 13.05
C GLY A 70 -7.22 -4.93 13.12
N ALA A 71 -6.14 -5.25 12.41
CA ALA A 71 -4.93 -4.45 12.42
C ALA A 71 -4.10 -4.61 11.14
N ASN A 72 -3.36 -3.56 10.80
CA ASN A 72 -2.38 -3.61 9.72
C ASN A 72 -1.11 -4.32 10.18
N GLU A 73 -0.68 -5.35 9.46
CA GLU A 73 0.60 -6.08 9.60
C GLU A 73 0.89 -6.66 11.01
N THR A 74 -0.03 -6.53 11.94
CA THR A 74 0.03 -7.11 13.28
C THR A 74 -1.35 -7.59 13.70
N ARG A 75 -1.45 -8.22 14.87
CA ARG A 75 -2.75 -8.56 15.47
C ARG A 75 -3.07 -7.55 16.58
N PRO A 76 -4.35 -7.23 16.79
CA PRO A 76 -4.76 -6.59 18.03
C PRO A 76 -4.29 -7.39 19.24
N ALA A 77 -4.14 -6.76 20.40
CA ALA A 77 -3.94 -7.47 21.66
C ALA A 77 -5.05 -8.53 21.84
N PRO A 78 -4.76 -9.71 22.38
CA PRO A 78 -5.69 -10.86 22.35
C PRO A 78 -7.10 -10.56 22.84
N GLU A 79 -7.22 -9.79 23.90
CA GLU A 79 -8.53 -9.38 24.43
C GLU A 79 -9.32 -8.50 23.44
N LEU A 80 -8.63 -7.59 22.78
CA LEU A 80 -9.25 -6.70 21.79
C LEU A 80 -9.59 -7.46 20.50
N ASP A 81 -8.74 -8.37 20.07
CA ASP A 81 -9.00 -9.23 18.89
C ASP A 81 -10.24 -10.10 19.10
N ASN A 82 -10.35 -10.74 20.27
CA ASN A 82 -11.52 -11.50 20.64
C ASN A 82 -12.78 -10.66 20.66
N TYR A 83 -12.71 -9.47 21.27
CA TYR A 83 -13.83 -8.54 21.28
C TYR A 83 -14.28 -8.16 19.86
N LEU A 84 -13.37 -7.78 19.00
CA LEU A 84 -13.69 -7.40 17.62
C LEU A 84 -14.35 -8.56 16.87
N ARG A 85 -13.82 -9.76 17.00
CA ARG A 85 -14.37 -10.97 16.39
C ARG A 85 -15.79 -11.25 16.84
N GLU A 86 -16.04 -11.26 18.14
CA GLU A 86 -17.36 -11.50 18.71
C GLU A 86 -18.36 -10.39 18.40
N MET A 87 -17.90 -9.15 18.45
CA MET A 87 -18.72 -7.97 18.15
C MET A 87 -19.17 -7.98 16.69
N ILE A 88 -18.27 -8.25 15.76
CA ILE A 88 -18.61 -8.33 14.33
C ILE A 88 -19.54 -9.51 14.07
N ALA A 89 -19.27 -10.67 14.65
CA ALA A 89 -20.14 -11.83 14.52
C ALA A 89 -21.58 -11.54 14.98
N ARG A 90 -21.74 -10.75 16.05
CA ARG A 90 -23.05 -10.37 16.59
C ARG A 90 -23.73 -9.26 15.79
N GLU A 91 -22.98 -8.21 15.46
CA GLU A 91 -23.55 -6.98 14.87
C GLU A 91 -23.71 -7.07 13.36
N ASP A 92 -22.85 -7.83 12.68
CA ASP A 92 -22.83 -8.04 11.23
C ASP A 92 -23.29 -9.47 10.86
N ASN A 93 -23.86 -10.20 11.80
CA ASN A 93 -24.46 -11.54 11.61
C ASN A 93 -23.55 -12.57 10.92
N ASN A 94 -22.24 -12.44 11.03
CA ASN A 94 -21.24 -13.19 10.27
C ASN A 94 -21.38 -13.08 8.73
N ASP A 95 -22.04 -12.06 8.22
CA ASP A 95 -22.20 -11.88 6.78
C ASP A 95 -20.85 -11.57 6.12
N ARG A 96 -19.93 -10.95 6.87
CA ARG A 96 -18.61 -10.58 6.37
C ARG A 96 -17.50 -11.18 7.21
N MET A 97 -16.40 -11.45 6.51
CA MET A 97 -15.21 -12.02 7.12
C MET A 97 -14.53 -11.00 8.04
N TYR A 98 -14.15 -11.44 9.22
CA TYR A 98 -13.19 -10.74 10.07
C TYR A 98 -11.80 -11.38 9.95
N LYS A 99 -10.79 -10.58 9.66
CA LYS A 99 -9.37 -10.93 9.70
C LYS A 99 -8.69 -10.16 10.82
N SER A 100 -7.99 -10.84 11.70
CA SER A 100 -7.26 -10.18 12.80
C SER A 100 -6.10 -9.32 12.29
N CYS A 101 -5.49 -9.73 11.20
CA CYS A 101 -4.28 -9.13 10.66
C CYS A 101 -4.31 -9.13 9.12
N SER A 102 -3.77 -8.09 8.51
CA SER A 102 -3.64 -8.02 7.04
C SER A 102 -2.60 -8.97 6.46
N ASN A 103 -1.71 -9.56 7.27
CA ASN A 103 -0.58 -10.39 6.82
C ASN A 103 -0.68 -11.86 7.23
N GLN A 104 -1.85 -12.34 7.63
CA GLN A 104 -2.03 -13.69 8.19
C GLN A 104 -3.36 -14.29 7.72
N ASP A 105 -3.61 -15.52 8.17
CA ASP A 105 -4.88 -16.22 7.98
C ASP A 105 -5.22 -16.46 6.48
N GLY A 106 -4.23 -16.88 5.69
CA GLY A 106 -4.36 -17.15 4.25
C GLY A 106 -4.19 -15.93 3.36
N LEU A 107 -3.81 -14.80 3.95
CA LEU A 107 -3.42 -13.60 3.21
C LEU A 107 -1.91 -13.63 2.93
N SER A 108 -1.51 -13.22 1.75
CA SER A 108 -0.08 -13.24 1.38
C SER A 108 0.70 -12.00 1.81
N GLY A 109 0.05 -11.08 2.52
CA GLY A 109 0.70 -10.00 3.25
C GLY A 109 1.13 -8.81 2.41
N SER A 110 2.05 -8.03 2.99
CA SER A 110 2.60 -6.80 2.44
C SER A 110 3.92 -7.03 1.71
N GLY A 111 4.23 -6.14 0.76
CA GLY A 111 5.42 -6.18 -0.08
C GLY A 111 5.11 -6.90 -1.38
N TRP A 112 5.90 -6.76 -2.32
CA TRP A 112 7.25 -6.23 -2.51
C TRP A 112 7.29 -4.69 -2.52
N TRP A 113 8.44 -4.14 -2.07
CA TRP A 113 8.62 -2.71 -1.88
C TRP A 113 9.83 -2.19 -2.65
N GLY A 114 9.97 -2.49 -3.88
CA GLY A 114 11.13 -2.05 -4.63
C GLY A 114 10.93 -2.19 -6.12
N ASN A 115 11.88 -1.67 -6.87
CA ASN A 115 11.86 -1.66 -8.32
C ASN A 115 12.45 -2.98 -8.87
N GLN A 116 11.85 -4.11 -8.46
CA GLN A 116 12.25 -5.41 -8.97
C GLN A 116 11.90 -5.52 -10.47
N PRO A 117 12.76 -6.17 -11.26
CA PRO A 117 12.42 -6.44 -12.66
C PRO A 117 11.18 -7.35 -12.72
N PRO A 118 10.38 -7.29 -13.79
CA PRO A 118 9.16 -8.08 -13.95
C PRO A 118 9.34 -9.57 -13.64
N ARG A 119 10.42 -10.16 -14.12
CA ARG A 119 10.79 -11.55 -13.86
C ARG A 119 10.76 -11.92 -12.37
N HIS A 120 11.15 -11.02 -11.49
CA HIS A 120 11.17 -11.26 -10.06
C HIS A 120 9.79 -11.65 -9.51
N HIS A 121 8.75 -11.01 -10.00
CA HIS A 121 7.38 -11.30 -9.55
C HIS A 121 6.90 -12.69 -9.97
N PHE A 122 7.34 -13.18 -11.12
CA PHE A 122 7.02 -14.54 -11.58
C PHE A 122 7.81 -15.62 -10.85
N GLU A 123 9.06 -15.35 -10.52
CA GLU A 123 9.96 -16.35 -9.94
C GLU A 123 9.89 -16.44 -8.42
N THR A 124 9.62 -15.34 -7.75
CA THR A 124 9.80 -15.24 -6.29
C THR A 124 8.51 -14.97 -5.51
N SER A 125 7.46 -14.46 -6.14
CA SER A 125 6.20 -14.19 -5.44
C SER A 125 5.51 -15.46 -4.94
N GLY A 126 5.71 -16.58 -5.61
CA GLY A 126 5.26 -17.89 -5.17
C GLY A 126 6.21 -18.63 -4.25
N SER A 127 7.36 -18.06 -3.89
CA SER A 127 8.37 -18.70 -3.06
C SER A 127 8.55 -17.95 -1.74
N ASN A 128 8.73 -18.71 -0.66
CA ASN A 128 9.08 -18.17 0.66
C ASN A 128 10.51 -17.60 0.72
N LEU A 129 11.26 -17.65 -0.37
CA LEU A 129 12.70 -17.35 -0.39
C LEU A 129 13.03 -15.89 -0.15
N ALA A 130 12.20 -14.98 -0.59
CA ALA A 130 12.47 -13.54 -0.48
C ALA A 130 12.29 -12.99 0.95
N PHE A 131 11.48 -13.66 1.76
CA PHE A 131 11.23 -13.30 3.15
C PHE A 131 11.64 -14.42 4.12
N SER A 132 12.64 -15.21 3.78
CA SER A 132 13.20 -16.27 4.60
C SER A 132 13.78 -15.83 5.94
N LYS A 133 13.78 -14.53 6.23
CA LYS A 133 13.94 -14.01 7.59
C LYS A 133 12.54 -13.72 8.14
N PRO A 134 12.17 -14.30 9.28
CA PRO A 134 10.96 -13.90 9.98
C PRO A 134 11.13 -12.45 10.48
N ALA A 135 10.89 -11.49 9.60
CA ALA A 135 10.80 -10.09 10.00
C ALA A 135 9.60 -9.87 10.92
N TYR A 136 8.64 -10.79 10.89
CA TYR A 136 7.43 -10.76 11.70
C TYR A 136 7.25 -12.09 12.45
N PRO A 137 6.92 -12.04 13.74
CA PRO A 137 6.86 -13.25 14.60
C PRO A 137 5.74 -14.22 14.26
N TYR A 138 4.97 -14.01 13.19
CA TYR A 138 3.72 -14.71 12.94
C TYR A 138 3.66 -15.49 11.63
N GLY A 139 4.79 -15.81 11.04
CA GLY A 139 4.84 -16.67 9.85
C GLY A 139 3.95 -16.14 8.71
N ILE A 140 4.49 -15.32 7.85
CA ILE A 140 3.77 -14.85 6.68
C ILE A 140 3.78 -15.95 5.63
N ASP A 141 2.62 -16.32 5.14
CA ASP A 141 2.50 -17.17 3.96
C ASP A 141 2.76 -16.29 2.72
N HIS A 142 3.88 -16.53 2.05
CA HIS A 142 4.37 -15.70 0.96
C HIS A 142 3.93 -16.18 -0.43
N GLY A 143 2.89 -16.98 -0.52
CA GLY A 143 2.28 -17.35 -1.79
C GLY A 143 1.73 -16.14 -2.56
N TYR A 144 1.21 -16.39 -3.74
CA TYR A 144 0.47 -15.37 -4.48
C TYR A 144 -0.74 -14.89 -3.68
N GLY A 145 -1.70 -15.75 -3.39
CA GLY A 145 -2.87 -15.49 -2.56
C GLY A 145 -3.52 -14.12 -2.80
N MET A 146 -4.05 -13.55 -1.73
CA MET A 146 -4.48 -12.14 -1.68
C MET A 146 -3.35 -11.29 -1.08
N ARG A 147 -2.67 -10.54 -1.92
CA ARG A 147 -1.63 -9.60 -1.51
C ARG A 147 -2.26 -8.31 -1.03
N THR A 148 -2.10 -8.00 0.25
CA THR A 148 -2.81 -6.90 0.90
C THR A 148 -2.17 -5.55 0.72
N GLU A 149 -0.89 -5.54 0.37
CA GLU A 149 -0.15 -4.35 -0.04
C GLU A 149 0.99 -4.77 -0.97
N ILE A 150 1.08 -4.14 -2.12
CA ILE A 150 2.21 -4.30 -3.03
C ILE A 150 2.47 -2.99 -3.73
N GLY A 151 3.72 -2.58 -3.84
CA GLY A 151 4.04 -1.31 -4.46
C GLY A 151 5.53 -1.11 -4.67
N THR A 152 5.84 -0.01 -5.32
CA THR A 152 7.20 0.43 -5.57
C THR A 152 7.28 1.94 -5.45
N ALA A 153 8.49 2.46 -5.31
CA ALA A 153 8.70 3.88 -5.57
C ALA A 153 8.22 4.20 -6.98
N THR A 154 7.58 5.32 -7.12
CA THR A 154 7.10 5.85 -8.40
C THR A 154 7.61 7.27 -8.58
N PHE A 155 7.59 7.74 -9.79
CA PHE A 155 7.96 9.11 -10.11
C PHE A 155 6.89 9.71 -11.01
N PRO A 156 6.40 10.93 -10.73
CA PRO A 156 5.35 11.54 -11.53
C PRO A 156 5.85 11.95 -12.91
N THR A 157 4.94 12.38 -13.76
CA THR A 157 5.28 12.95 -15.06
C THR A 157 5.99 14.30 -14.90
N PHE A 158 6.68 14.72 -15.93
CA PHE A 158 7.35 16.04 -15.91
C PHE A 158 6.35 17.18 -15.68
N GLU A 159 5.16 17.08 -16.26
CA GLU A 159 4.08 18.05 -16.09
C GLU A 159 3.71 18.23 -14.62
N SER A 160 3.60 17.13 -13.88
CA SER A 160 3.27 17.17 -12.46
C SER A 160 4.42 17.66 -11.59
N VAL A 161 5.65 17.21 -11.85
CA VAL A 161 6.81 17.67 -11.08
C VAL A 161 6.98 19.19 -11.15
N LYS A 162 6.70 19.79 -12.32
CA LYS A 162 6.75 21.26 -12.50
C LYS A 162 5.81 22.03 -11.59
N GLU A 163 4.70 21.42 -11.16
CA GLU A 163 3.72 22.09 -10.32
C GLU A 163 4.18 22.28 -8.88
N PHE A 164 5.13 21.46 -8.41
CA PHE A 164 5.54 21.50 -7.01
C PHE A 164 7.05 21.61 -6.76
N ILE A 165 7.90 21.34 -7.75
CA ILE A 165 9.34 21.59 -7.64
C ILE A 165 9.68 22.90 -8.37
N PRO A 166 10.28 23.90 -7.70
CA PRO A 166 10.70 25.15 -8.33
C PRO A 166 11.70 24.91 -9.47
N GLN A 167 11.56 25.65 -10.57
CA GLN A 167 12.40 25.47 -11.76
C GLN A 167 13.92 25.49 -11.49
N LYS A 168 14.36 26.29 -10.54
CA LYS A 168 15.78 26.36 -10.14
C LYS A 168 16.32 25.07 -9.54
N ASP A 169 15.42 24.19 -9.05
CA ASP A 169 15.74 22.94 -8.37
C ASP A 169 15.44 21.71 -9.27
N TRP A 170 15.06 21.90 -10.54
CA TRP A 170 14.73 20.80 -11.44
C TRP A 170 15.94 19.94 -11.78
N TRP A 171 17.08 20.56 -12.02
CA TRP A 171 18.27 19.86 -12.49
C TRP A 171 19.58 20.55 -12.04
N PRO A 172 20.63 19.78 -11.68
CA PRO A 172 20.65 18.32 -11.57
C PRO A 172 19.78 17.83 -10.42
N LEU A 173 19.36 16.54 -10.47
CA LEU A 173 18.70 15.92 -9.34
C LEU A 173 19.62 15.96 -8.11
N PRO A 174 19.07 16.05 -6.89
CA PRO A 174 19.88 16.03 -5.67
C PRO A 174 20.77 14.79 -5.61
N THR A 175 21.98 14.98 -5.11
CA THR A 175 22.88 13.87 -4.81
C THR A 175 22.36 13.04 -3.65
N ASP A 176 22.83 11.81 -3.55
CA ASP A 176 22.45 10.91 -2.44
C ASP A 176 22.81 11.51 -1.09
N GLU A 177 23.91 12.27 -1.02
CA GLU A 177 24.35 12.97 0.19
C GLU A 177 23.39 14.10 0.57
N GLN A 178 22.96 14.91 -0.40
CA GLN A 178 21.96 15.96 -0.17
C GLN A 178 20.62 15.37 0.30
N LEU A 179 20.15 14.30 -0.34
CA LEU A 179 18.92 13.62 0.06
C LEU A 179 18.98 13.01 1.45
N LYS A 180 20.18 12.59 1.92
CA LYS A 180 20.36 12.00 3.25
C LYS A 180 20.53 13.02 4.37
N ASN A 181 21.11 14.15 4.08
CA ASN A 181 21.63 15.07 5.11
C ASN A 181 20.98 16.47 5.10
N ASP A 182 20.20 16.80 4.10
CA ASP A 182 19.55 18.11 3.97
C ASP A 182 18.02 17.97 4.03
N ASP A 183 17.48 18.09 5.25
CA ASP A 183 16.03 18.02 5.49
C ASP A 183 15.28 19.21 4.88
N ASP A 184 15.95 20.32 4.60
CA ASP A 184 15.36 21.50 3.97
C ASP A 184 15.35 21.45 2.44
N ASN A 185 15.99 20.43 1.86
CA ASN A 185 15.94 20.22 0.42
C ASN A 185 14.51 20.07 -0.06
N VAL A 186 14.13 20.81 -1.10
CA VAL A 186 12.75 20.80 -1.60
C VAL A 186 12.27 19.41 -2.04
N TRP A 187 13.17 18.59 -2.58
CA TRP A 187 12.85 17.23 -2.97
C TRP A 187 12.49 16.34 -1.77
N ASN A 188 13.19 16.52 -0.64
CA ASN A 188 12.87 15.83 0.60
C ASN A 188 11.52 16.25 1.17
N LYS A 189 11.13 17.51 1.04
CA LYS A 189 9.81 18.00 1.43
C LYS A 189 8.67 17.36 0.63
N HIS A 190 8.97 16.83 -0.55
CA HIS A 190 8.07 16.06 -1.38
C HIS A 190 8.35 14.55 -1.35
N PHE A 191 8.97 14.07 -0.29
CA PHE A 191 9.18 12.65 -0.03
C PHE A 191 10.14 11.94 -1.00
N PHE A 192 11.16 12.63 -1.51
CA PHE A 192 12.17 12.03 -2.39
C PHE A 192 13.45 11.57 -1.66
N GLY A 193 13.52 11.69 -0.35
CA GLY A 193 14.73 11.44 0.43
C GLY A 193 14.59 10.35 1.48
N LYS A 194 15.27 10.55 2.61
CA LYS A 194 15.53 9.55 3.65
C LYS A 194 14.30 9.01 4.39
N GLU A 195 13.19 9.71 4.35
CA GLU A 195 11.96 9.32 5.08
C GLU A 195 11.19 8.16 4.42
N ALA A 196 11.47 7.86 3.16
CA ALA A 196 10.73 6.86 2.40
C ALA A 196 11.30 5.44 2.59
N SER A 197 11.22 4.91 3.78
CA SER A 197 11.93 3.72 4.27
C SER A 197 11.89 2.49 3.34
N ASN A 198 10.74 2.09 2.83
CA ASN A 198 10.61 0.88 2.01
C ASN A 198 10.77 1.18 0.51
N ALA A 199 10.26 2.30 0.04
CA ALA A 199 10.30 2.68 -1.37
C ALA A 199 11.54 3.48 -1.76
N ASN A 200 12.50 3.60 -0.95
CA ASN A 200 13.78 4.30 -1.09
C ASN A 200 13.99 5.04 -2.42
N PRO A 201 13.64 6.33 -2.53
CA PRO A 201 13.73 7.09 -3.78
C PRO A 201 15.16 7.21 -4.32
N ILE A 202 16.16 7.14 -3.45
CA ILE A 202 17.57 7.11 -3.88
C ILE A 202 17.83 5.84 -4.70
N ASN A 203 17.35 4.69 -4.21
CA ASN A 203 17.47 3.45 -4.98
C ASN A 203 16.66 3.50 -6.28
N TYR A 204 15.51 4.16 -6.27
CA TYR A 204 14.71 4.36 -7.47
C TYR A 204 15.47 5.18 -8.52
N LYS A 205 16.04 6.34 -8.15
CA LYS A 205 16.89 7.15 -9.01
C LYS A 205 18.04 6.33 -9.62
N ASN A 206 18.71 5.55 -8.78
CA ASN A 206 19.82 4.70 -9.22
C ASN A 206 19.34 3.59 -10.14
N SER A 207 18.16 3.02 -9.92
CA SER A 207 17.55 2.03 -10.81
C SER A 207 17.23 2.61 -12.20
N VAL A 208 16.68 3.81 -12.25
CA VAL A 208 16.43 4.51 -13.52
C VAL A 208 17.73 4.70 -14.30
N ASN A 209 18.75 5.24 -13.64
CA ASN A 209 20.05 5.48 -14.29
C ASN A 209 20.74 4.19 -14.75
N THR A 210 20.66 3.13 -13.94
CA THR A 210 21.25 1.83 -14.29
C THR A 210 20.54 1.18 -15.47
N GLN A 211 19.23 1.29 -15.54
CA GLN A 211 18.43 0.59 -16.56
C GLN A 211 18.33 1.37 -17.87
N TYR A 212 18.21 2.70 -17.80
CA TYR A 212 17.96 3.55 -18.96
C TYR A 212 19.08 4.57 -19.26
N GLY A 213 20.17 4.55 -18.48
CA GLY A 213 21.27 5.51 -18.56
C GLY A 213 20.95 6.84 -17.92
N GLU A 214 22.01 7.64 -17.70
CA GLU A 214 21.89 8.97 -17.14
C GLU A 214 21.08 9.90 -18.05
N SER A 215 20.42 10.86 -17.44
CA SER A 215 19.60 11.85 -18.15
C SER A 215 20.31 13.21 -18.22
N SER A 216 19.98 13.97 -19.23
CA SER A 216 20.52 15.33 -19.46
C SER A 216 19.66 16.43 -18.83
N GLY A 217 18.47 16.10 -18.34
CA GLY A 217 17.52 17.00 -17.71
C GLY A 217 16.35 16.28 -17.05
N LEU A 218 15.53 17.03 -16.32
CA LEU A 218 14.41 16.51 -15.55
C LEU A 218 13.37 15.81 -16.43
N GLU A 219 13.03 16.39 -17.59
CA GLU A 219 12.03 15.83 -18.49
C GLU A 219 12.42 14.43 -18.96
N GLU A 220 13.65 14.27 -19.46
CA GLU A 220 14.19 12.96 -19.85
C GLU A 220 14.22 11.97 -18.68
N PHE A 221 14.56 12.45 -17.48
CA PHE A 221 14.53 11.60 -16.29
C PHE A 221 13.11 11.13 -15.96
N CYS A 222 12.12 12.02 -16.04
CA CYS A 222 10.71 11.68 -15.84
C CYS A 222 10.23 10.63 -16.84
N GLU A 223 10.57 10.74 -18.12
CA GLU A 223 10.22 9.77 -19.14
C GLU A 223 10.80 8.38 -18.83
N LYS A 224 12.08 8.31 -18.50
CA LYS A 224 12.74 7.06 -18.09
C LYS A 224 12.14 6.48 -16.82
N ALA A 225 11.80 7.33 -15.85
CA ALA A 225 11.15 6.94 -14.61
C ALA A 225 9.75 6.36 -14.85
N GLN A 226 8.98 6.95 -15.77
CA GLN A 226 7.67 6.41 -16.17
C GLN A 226 7.80 5.03 -16.84
N MET A 227 8.85 4.79 -17.62
CA MET A 227 9.13 3.46 -18.18
C MET A 227 9.43 2.43 -17.09
N LEU A 228 10.21 2.81 -16.07
CA LEU A 228 10.48 1.93 -14.92
C LEU A 228 9.19 1.62 -14.14
N ASN A 229 8.35 2.63 -13.88
CA ASN A 229 7.05 2.45 -13.24
C ASN A 229 6.19 1.43 -14.01
N LEU A 230 6.10 1.61 -15.33
CA LEU A 230 5.33 0.74 -16.19
C LEU A 230 5.80 -0.72 -16.12
N GLU A 231 7.09 -0.96 -16.23
CA GLU A 231 7.65 -2.30 -16.20
C GLU A 231 7.41 -3.02 -14.87
N VAL A 232 7.65 -2.33 -13.76
CA VAL A 232 7.47 -2.92 -12.43
C VAL A 232 6.00 -3.23 -12.17
N MET A 233 5.11 -2.28 -12.42
CA MET A 233 3.67 -2.46 -12.20
C MET A 233 3.10 -3.54 -13.12
N LYS A 234 3.50 -3.55 -14.38
CA LYS A 234 3.13 -4.59 -15.33
C LYS A 234 3.56 -5.98 -14.83
N GLY A 235 4.79 -6.10 -14.36
CA GLY A 235 5.30 -7.36 -13.79
C GLY A 235 4.47 -7.86 -12.61
N MET A 236 4.06 -6.97 -11.71
CA MET A 236 3.19 -7.30 -10.58
C MET A 236 1.84 -7.87 -11.05
N TYR A 237 1.16 -7.16 -11.93
CA TYR A 237 -0.15 -7.58 -12.44
C TYR A 237 -0.09 -8.86 -13.27
N GLU A 238 0.88 -8.98 -14.16
CA GLU A 238 1.02 -10.15 -15.02
C GLU A 238 1.33 -11.41 -14.22
N ALA A 239 2.17 -11.31 -13.18
CA ALA A 239 2.49 -12.46 -12.32
C ALA A 239 1.24 -12.97 -11.57
N TRP A 240 0.38 -12.07 -11.06
CA TRP A 240 -0.89 -12.47 -10.44
C TRP A 240 -1.87 -13.03 -11.46
N ASN A 241 -1.97 -12.44 -12.64
CA ASN A 241 -2.82 -12.97 -13.70
C ASN A 241 -2.40 -14.36 -14.16
N ASP A 242 -1.10 -14.64 -14.25
CA ASP A 242 -0.59 -15.98 -14.57
C ASP A 242 -1.02 -17.05 -13.57
N LYS A 243 -1.19 -16.68 -12.32
CA LYS A 243 -1.59 -17.60 -11.24
C LYS A 243 -3.08 -17.49 -10.86
N MET A 244 -3.84 -16.65 -11.54
CA MET A 244 -5.26 -16.48 -11.26
C MET A 244 -6.02 -17.80 -11.38
N TRP A 245 -6.95 -18.01 -10.46
CA TRP A 245 -7.77 -19.23 -10.29
C TRP A 245 -7.03 -20.46 -9.72
N ASN A 246 -5.70 -20.42 -9.59
CA ASN A 246 -4.95 -21.49 -8.95
C ASN A 246 -4.44 -21.05 -7.58
N ASP A 247 -3.62 -20.02 -7.56
CA ASP A 247 -2.86 -19.60 -6.39
C ASP A 247 -3.04 -18.11 -6.08
N ALA A 248 -3.41 -17.30 -7.07
CA ALA A 248 -3.64 -15.87 -6.91
C ALA A 248 -5.13 -15.56 -6.76
N ALA A 249 -5.46 -14.79 -5.71
CA ALA A 249 -6.82 -14.28 -5.46
C ALA A 249 -6.96 -12.79 -5.79
N GLY A 250 -5.92 -12.00 -5.54
CA GLY A 250 -5.94 -10.57 -5.84
C GLY A 250 -4.72 -9.85 -5.29
N LEU A 251 -4.60 -8.59 -5.65
CA LEU A 251 -3.59 -7.71 -5.10
C LEU A 251 -4.14 -6.29 -4.90
N LEU A 252 -3.72 -5.66 -3.82
CA LEU A 252 -4.02 -4.27 -3.50
C LEU A 252 -2.75 -3.44 -3.63
N ILE A 253 -2.82 -2.42 -4.47
CA ILE A 253 -1.67 -1.54 -4.71
C ILE A 253 -1.51 -0.55 -3.56
N TRP A 254 -0.32 -0.47 -3.05
CA TRP A 254 0.11 0.54 -2.12
C TRP A 254 0.92 1.61 -2.86
N MET A 255 0.40 2.79 -3.13
CA MET A 255 -0.96 3.30 -2.88
C MET A 255 -1.57 3.84 -4.19
N SER A 256 -2.83 4.32 -4.10
CA SER A 256 -3.52 4.84 -5.29
C SER A 256 -2.98 6.22 -5.71
N HIS A 257 -3.12 7.23 -4.86
CA HIS A 257 -2.71 8.62 -5.15
C HIS A 257 -2.16 9.30 -3.90
N PRO A 258 -1.39 10.38 -4.04
CA PRO A 258 -0.79 11.09 -2.92
C PRO A 258 -1.83 11.92 -2.15
N ALA A 259 -1.56 12.14 -0.85
CA ALA A 259 -2.32 13.07 -0.03
C ALA A 259 -1.91 14.54 -0.28
N TYR A 260 -0.74 14.75 -0.85
CA TYR A 260 -0.20 16.02 -1.33
C TYR A 260 0.80 15.73 -2.46
N PRO A 261 1.17 16.70 -3.30
CA PRO A 261 2.16 16.47 -4.37
C PRO A 261 3.46 15.92 -3.81
N SER A 262 3.75 14.65 -4.09
CA SER A 262 4.90 13.95 -3.53
C SER A 262 5.38 12.83 -4.46
N PHE A 263 6.58 12.34 -4.18
CA PHE A 263 7.16 11.18 -4.85
C PHE A 263 6.80 9.92 -4.08
N VAL A 264 6.92 8.80 -4.50
CA VAL A 264 6.75 7.46 -3.93
C VAL A 264 5.32 6.93 -3.82
N TRP A 265 5.17 5.65 -4.07
CA TRP A 265 4.02 4.76 -3.89
C TRP A 265 2.83 4.99 -4.82
N GLN A 266 2.66 6.17 -5.38
CA GLN A 266 1.45 6.53 -6.09
C GLN A 266 1.39 5.91 -7.48
N THR A 267 0.23 5.34 -7.82
CA THR A 267 -0.07 4.89 -9.19
C THR A 267 -0.81 5.93 -10.01
N TYR A 268 -1.28 6.96 -9.35
CA TYR A 268 -1.91 8.12 -9.96
C TYR A 268 -1.19 9.37 -9.58
N ASP A 269 -1.21 10.29 -10.51
CA ASP A 269 -0.79 11.64 -10.28
C ASP A 269 -1.90 12.46 -9.65
N TYR A 270 -1.52 13.53 -8.96
CA TYR A 270 -2.45 14.42 -8.28
C TYR A 270 -3.16 15.34 -9.27
#